data_cef324ca5db891a5c18091d7f9cce4a4
#
_entry.id   cef324ca5db891a5c18091d7f9cce4a4
#
_cell.length_a   1.000
_cell.length_b   1.000
_cell.length_c   1.000
_cell.angle_alpha   90.00
_cell.angle_beta   90.00
_cell.angle_gamma   90.00
#
_symmetry.space_group_name_H-M   'P 1'
#
loop_
_entity.id
_entity.type
_entity.pdbx_description
1 polymer ?
#
loop_
_entity_poly.entity_id
_entity_poly.type
_entity_poly.pdbx_seq_one_letter_code
_entity_poly.pdbx_strand_id
1 'polypeptide(L)'
;MIELDGGALRLEAVEAVARRGEQIQLALAVIRTLGASRAFVDRLAAGAEPIYGITTGVGKLKDVVIPPGERAELQRNLVLSHAGGMGDPLPVAEVRAIMLLLAASLARGASGVRAVVVETVIACLNRGVHPVVPELGSVGASGDLAPLAHVALCLVGEGLAADNGRQVPAAQALARAGIRPLALETKEGLALLNGTHLMAGLGALAVFDAERLTRLADVTGAMSLEALMGSNAAFDPRIHALRPHPGQVAAAANLRRLTAESGVIASHRDCTRVQDAYSLRCMPQVHGSAREAVRFARSVLERELGSVSDNPLVFPDDGAVLSGGNFHGEVLGLALDTLTLGLGQLAGICERRIDRLVNPLTNEALPPFLSPHGGVHSGYMIAQYGAAALASELRTQAMPASVESIPTSGLQEDYNSMAAGSALKARRAVGLARRIIAIELLLAAQALDFRAPLAPGQGSAAARAAVRRRIPPLDRDRYLKADLDAALELCEGGAVLAAVEAAVGALE
;
A
#
# COMPACT_ATOMS: atom_id res chain seq x y z
N MET A 1 -20.17 4.23 -6.87
CA MET A 1 -20.38 5.21 -5.77
C MET A 1 -20.34 4.47 -4.46
N ILE A 2 -19.55 4.95 -3.50
CA ILE A 2 -19.34 4.35 -2.19
C ILE A 2 -20.13 5.15 -1.15
N GLU A 3 -20.95 4.46 -0.36
CA GLU A 3 -21.73 5.07 0.71
C GLU A 3 -21.01 4.91 2.05
N LEU A 4 -20.78 6.02 2.75
CA LEU A 4 -20.33 6.02 4.14
C LEU A 4 -21.55 5.94 5.06
N ASP A 5 -21.84 4.75 5.54
CA ASP A 5 -22.98 4.42 6.40
C ASP A 5 -22.62 4.30 7.90
N GLY A 6 -21.35 4.58 8.26
CA GLY A 6 -20.78 4.37 9.58
C GLY A 6 -20.25 2.96 9.81
N GLY A 7 -20.32 2.07 8.83
CA GLY A 7 -19.71 0.75 8.84
C GLY A 7 -18.23 0.74 8.46
N ALA A 8 -17.65 -0.46 8.45
CA ALA A 8 -16.26 -0.66 8.01
C ALA A 8 -16.17 -0.58 6.48
N LEU A 9 -15.13 0.10 5.98
CA LEU A 9 -14.79 0.07 4.57
C LEU A 9 -14.08 -1.24 4.20
N ARG A 10 -14.25 -1.66 2.94
CA ARG A 10 -13.44 -2.73 2.36
C ARG A 10 -12.18 -2.16 1.74
N LEU A 11 -11.11 -2.94 1.71
CA LEU A 11 -9.84 -2.55 1.12
C LEU A 11 -9.98 -2.16 -0.36
N GLU A 12 -10.82 -2.88 -1.11
CA GLU A 12 -11.14 -2.60 -2.50
C GLU A 12 -11.85 -1.24 -2.70
N ALA A 13 -12.64 -0.80 -1.71
CA ALA A 13 -13.27 0.51 -1.72
C ALA A 13 -12.24 1.64 -1.55
N VAL A 14 -11.23 1.42 -0.70
CA VAL A 14 -10.13 2.37 -0.54
C VAL A 14 -9.38 2.54 -1.86
N GLU A 15 -9.03 1.43 -2.53
CA GLU A 15 -8.37 1.48 -3.84
C GLU A 15 -9.21 2.19 -4.89
N ALA A 16 -10.52 1.89 -4.94
CA ALA A 16 -11.44 2.47 -5.91
C ALA A 16 -11.52 4.01 -5.79
N VAL A 17 -11.65 4.51 -4.57
CA VAL A 17 -11.67 5.96 -4.33
C VAL A 17 -10.31 6.59 -4.58
N ALA A 18 -9.25 5.95 -4.07
CA ALA A 18 -7.90 6.49 -4.13
C ALA A 18 -7.38 6.60 -5.58
N ARG A 19 -7.54 5.55 -6.38
CA ARG A 19 -6.92 5.42 -7.70
C ARG A 19 -7.88 5.58 -8.88
N ARG A 20 -9.13 5.12 -8.74
CA ARG A 20 -10.12 5.22 -9.81
C ARG A 20 -11.05 6.43 -9.69
N GLY A 21 -10.91 7.22 -8.60
CA GLY A 21 -11.71 8.41 -8.41
C GLY A 21 -13.20 8.13 -8.16
N GLU A 22 -13.53 6.96 -7.60
CA GLU A 22 -14.92 6.61 -7.31
C GLU A 22 -15.53 7.62 -6.35
N GLN A 23 -16.78 8.02 -6.64
CA GLN A 23 -17.52 9.03 -5.89
C GLN A 23 -18.00 8.48 -4.56
N ILE A 24 -18.10 9.35 -3.56
CA ILE A 24 -18.50 9.03 -2.19
C ILE A 24 -19.74 9.82 -1.83
N GLN A 25 -20.63 9.20 -1.06
CA GLN A 25 -21.76 9.88 -0.43
C GLN A 25 -21.87 9.55 1.06
N LEU A 26 -22.45 10.46 1.84
CA LEU A 26 -22.74 10.24 3.25
C LEU A 26 -24.18 9.77 3.40
N ALA A 27 -24.40 8.67 4.12
CA ALA A 27 -25.76 8.17 4.38
C ALA A 27 -26.55 9.12 5.29
N LEU A 28 -27.83 9.30 5.04
CA LEU A 28 -28.70 10.17 5.85
C LEU A 28 -28.76 9.75 7.33
N ALA A 29 -28.62 8.46 7.62
CA ALA A 29 -28.56 7.97 9.00
C ALA A 29 -27.35 8.52 9.76
N VAL A 30 -26.19 8.60 9.08
CA VAL A 30 -24.95 9.14 9.66
C VAL A 30 -25.09 10.62 10.02
N ILE A 31 -25.78 11.42 9.21
CA ILE A 31 -26.01 12.84 9.51
C ILE A 31 -26.76 13.00 10.84
N ARG A 32 -27.72 12.12 11.14
CA ARG A 32 -28.44 12.12 12.43
C ARG A 32 -27.51 11.74 13.59
N THR A 33 -26.69 10.72 13.41
CA THR A 33 -25.68 10.30 14.43
C THR A 33 -24.69 11.42 14.73
N LEU A 34 -24.17 12.06 13.69
CA LEU A 34 -23.26 13.22 13.84
C LEU A 34 -23.95 14.37 14.55
N GLY A 35 -25.23 14.66 14.23
CA GLY A 35 -26.00 15.70 14.92
C GLY A 35 -26.18 15.43 16.41
N ALA A 36 -26.47 14.19 16.81
CA ALA A 36 -26.59 13.82 18.23
C ALA A 36 -25.25 13.94 18.96
N SER A 37 -24.17 13.43 18.34
CA SER A 37 -22.81 13.53 18.88
C SER A 37 -22.36 14.97 19.03
N ARG A 38 -22.61 15.81 18.04
CA ARG A 38 -22.30 17.24 18.11
C ARG A 38 -23.07 17.96 19.20
N ALA A 39 -24.39 17.76 19.29
CA ALA A 39 -25.20 18.38 20.37
C ALA A 39 -24.70 17.98 21.75
N PHE A 40 -24.15 16.79 21.92
CA PHE A 40 -23.52 16.36 23.17
C PHE A 40 -22.26 17.17 23.48
N VAL A 41 -21.36 17.32 22.51
CA VAL A 41 -20.13 18.14 22.65
C VAL A 41 -20.48 19.60 22.95
N ASP A 42 -21.50 20.17 22.29
CA ASP A 42 -21.93 21.57 22.53
C ASP A 42 -22.41 21.79 23.97
N ARG A 43 -23.16 20.82 24.53
CA ARG A 43 -23.57 20.88 25.94
C ARG A 43 -22.37 20.84 26.89
N LEU A 44 -21.40 19.97 26.63
CA LEU A 44 -20.17 19.88 27.43
C LEU A 44 -19.32 21.14 27.31
N ALA A 45 -19.23 21.67 26.11
CA ALA A 45 -18.51 22.93 25.85
C ALA A 45 -19.18 24.16 26.53
N ALA A 46 -20.48 24.14 26.79
CA ALA A 46 -21.15 25.17 27.55
C ALA A 46 -20.89 25.09 29.08
N GLY A 47 -20.41 23.95 29.57
CA GLY A 47 -20.05 23.68 30.94
C GLY A 47 -18.72 24.28 31.38
N ALA A 48 -18.43 24.20 32.69
CA ALA A 48 -17.19 24.67 33.30
C ALA A 48 -16.20 23.53 33.61
N GLU A 49 -16.61 22.25 33.46
CA GLU A 49 -15.77 21.12 33.80
C GLU A 49 -14.58 21.01 32.85
N PRO A 50 -13.36 20.72 33.37
CA PRO A 50 -12.20 20.42 32.52
C PRO A 50 -12.39 19.09 31.81
N ILE A 51 -12.55 19.11 30.48
CA ILE A 51 -12.67 17.91 29.63
C ILE A 51 -11.62 18.02 28.56
N TYR A 52 -10.74 17.00 28.50
CA TYR A 52 -9.62 16.95 27.55
C TYR A 52 -10.06 17.24 26.11
N GLY A 53 -9.38 18.20 25.48
CA GLY A 53 -9.60 18.56 24.07
C GLY A 53 -10.97 19.17 23.74
N ILE A 54 -11.85 19.38 24.74
CA ILE A 54 -13.13 20.07 24.60
C ILE A 54 -13.06 21.43 25.32
N THR A 55 -12.70 21.42 26.61
CA THR A 55 -12.58 22.63 27.43
C THR A 55 -11.15 22.88 27.91
N THR A 56 -10.20 22.00 27.59
CA THR A 56 -8.77 22.14 27.90
C THR A 56 -7.90 22.15 26.64
N GLY A 57 -6.63 22.50 26.83
CA GLY A 57 -5.57 22.25 25.81
C GLY A 57 -5.32 20.76 25.59
N VAL A 58 -4.30 20.43 24.79
CA VAL A 58 -3.98 19.07 24.37
C VAL A 58 -2.53 18.72 24.69
N GLY A 59 -2.21 17.41 24.67
CA GLY A 59 -0.86 16.90 24.93
C GLY A 59 -0.36 17.34 26.33
N LYS A 60 0.83 17.90 26.39
CA LYS A 60 1.40 18.41 27.66
C LYS A 60 0.59 19.58 28.27
N LEU A 61 -0.22 20.28 27.48
CA LEU A 61 -1.05 21.40 27.90
C LEU A 61 -2.46 20.97 28.35
N LYS A 62 -2.70 19.71 28.58
CA LYS A 62 -4.00 19.10 28.92
C LYS A 62 -4.67 19.68 30.18
N ASP A 63 -3.88 20.25 31.10
CA ASP A 63 -4.36 20.81 32.38
C ASP A 63 -4.73 22.31 32.28
N VAL A 64 -4.54 22.93 31.11
CA VAL A 64 -4.86 24.33 30.85
C VAL A 64 -6.31 24.45 30.39
N VAL A 65 -7.18 25.06 31.22
CA VAL A 65 -8.58 25.32 30.85
C VAL A 65 -8.64 26.47 29.84
N ILE A 66 -9.40 26.29 28.77
CA ILE A 66 -9.56 27.26 27.68
C ILE A 66 -10.91 28.01 27.86
N PRO A 67 -10.90 29.32 27.93
CA PRO A 67 -12.12 30.13 28.02
C PRO A 67 -13.04 29.87 26.80
N PRO A 68 -14.37 29.90 26.96
CA PRO A 68 -15.32 29.63 25.88
C PRO A 68 -15.07 30.47 24.62
N GLY A 69 -14.70 31.74 24.75
CA GLY A 69 -14.44 32.65 23.62
C GLY A 69 -13.17 32.31 22.82
N GLU A 70 -12.24 31.49 23.36
CA GLU A 70 -10.95 31.16 22.74
C GLU A 70 -10.94 29.74 22.16
N ARG A 71 -11.99 28.93 22.36
CA ARG A 71 -12.00 27.51 21.94
C ARG A 71 -11.96 27.31 20.44
N ALA A 72 -12.64 28.17 19.68
CA ALA A 72 -12.58 28.11 18.21
C ALA A 72 -11.20 28.53 17.71
N GLU A 73 -10.57 29.53 18.34
CA GLU A 73 -9.20 29.94 18.04
C GLU A 73 -8.21 28.79 18.32
N LEU A 74 -8.36 28.10 19.45
CA LEU A 74 -7.56 26.92 19.77
C LEU A 74 -7.62 25.87 18.64
N GLN A 75 -8.81 25.54 18.12
CA GLN A 75 -8.94 24.53 17.06
C GLN A 75 -8.20 24.94 15.78
N ARG A 76 -8.30 26.22 15.39
CA ARG A 76 -7.55 26.74 14.25
C ARG A 76 -6.05 26.73 14.52
N ASN A 77 -5.60 27.16 15.69
CA ASN A 77 -4.19 27.19 16.07
C ASN A 77 -3.57 25.77 16.15
N LEU A 78 -4.34 24.76 16.57
CA LEU A 78 -3.92 23.37 16.51
C LEU A 78 -3.59 22.96 15.07
N VAL A 79 -4.47 23.24 14.12
CA VAL A 79 -4.23 22.92 12.71
C VAL A 79 -2.98 23.63 12.18
N LEU A 80 -2.83 24.91 12.45
CA LEU A 80 -1.69 25.71 12.00
C LEU A 80 -0.37 25.21 12.59
N SER A 81 -0.32 24.98 13.90
CA SER A 81 0.92 24.61 14.60
C SER A 81 1.37 23.18 14.35
N HIS A 82 0.44 22.29 13.98
CA HIS A 82 0.74 20.89 13.70
C HIS A 82 1.03 20.61 12.21
N ALA A 83 0.74 21.53 11.29
CA ALA A 83 1.06 21.42 9.88
C ALA A 83 2.56 21.65 9.61
N GLY A 84 3.41 20.85 10.25
CA GLY A 84 4.87 20.94 10.24
C GLY A 84 5.55 19.77 9.51
N GLY A 85 4.86 19.11 8.57
CA GLY A 85 5.43 18.00 7.80
C GLY A 85 6.60 18.43 6.91
N MET A 86 7.51 17.49 6.63
CA MET A 86 8.71 17.68 5.81
C MET A 86 8.82 16.60 4.73
N GLY A 87 9.77 16.75 3.82
CA GLY A 87 10.01 15.81 2.73
C GLY A 87 9.13 16.07 1.50
N ASP A 88 9.10 15.10 0.60
CA ASP A 88 8.36 15.21 -0.65
C ASP A 88 6.85 15.07 -0.41
N PRO A 89 6.00 15.70 -1.24
CA PRO A 89 4.58 15.49 -1.20
C PRO A 89 4.19 14.03 -1.49
N LEU A 90 3.27 13.50 -0.71
CA LEU A 90 2.64 12.22 -1.01
C LEU A 90 1.88 12.27 -2.35
N PRO A 91 1.89 11.19 -3.13
CA PRO A 91 1.05 11.07 -4.34
C PRO A 91 -0.44 11.27 -4.03
N VAL A 92 -1.15 11.87 -4.98
CA VAL A 92 -2.58 12.19 -4.85
C VAL A 92 -3.41 10.97 -4.44
N ALA A 93 -3.14 9.79 -4.99
CA ALA A 93 -3.86 8.57 -4.63
C ALA A 93 -3.73 8.23 -3.13
N GLU A 94 -2.56 8.43 -2.54
CA GLU A 94 -2.30 8.19 -1.13
C GLU A 94 -3.05 9.22 -0.26
N VAL A 95 -2.99 10.50 -0.63
CA VAL A 95 -3.74 11.56 0.06
C VAL A 95 -5.25 11.30 0.00
N ARG A 96 -5.78 10.82 -1.13
CA ARG A 96 -7.19 10.44 -1.26
C ARG A 96 -7.56 9.27 -0.33
N ALA A 97 -6.68 8.28 -0.17
CA ALA A 97 -6.89 7.19 0.79
C ALA A 97 -6.95 7.73 2.23
N ILE A 98 -6.02 8.61 2.62
CA ILE A 98 -6.00 9.26 3.94
C ILE A 98 -7.30 10.03 4.19
N MET A 99 -7.73 10.86 3.25
CA MET A 99 -8.96 11.64 3.36
C MET A 99 -10.20 10.76 3.45
N LEU A 100 -10.28 9.68 2.68
CA LEU A 100 -11.38 8.71 2.76
C LEU A 100 -11.49 8.09 4.15
N LEU A 101 -10.35 7.64 4.71
CA LEU A 101 -10.34 7.00 6.03
C LEU A 101 -10.67 7.99 7.13
N LEU A 102 -10.21 9.23 7.02
CA LEU A 102 -10.61 10.31 7.93
C LEU A 102 -12.13 10.53 7.89
N ALA A 103 -12.71 10.67 6.68
CA ALA A 103 -14.15 10.83 6.52
C ALA A 103 -14.94 9.63 7.09
N ALA A 104 -14.49 8.39 6.83
CA ALA A 104 -15.13 7.18 7.32
C ALA A 104 -15.07 7.06 8.85
N SER A 105 -13.93 7.38 9.47
CA SER A 105 -13.76 7.38 10.92
C SER A 105 -14.69 8.42 11.58
N LEU A 106 -14.70 9.65 11.07
CA LEU A 106 -15.56 10.72 11.58
C LEU A 106 -17.05 10.41 11.40
N ALA A 107 -17.43 9.76 10.29
CA ALA A 107 -18.79 9.34 9.99
C ALA A 107 -19.40 8.38 11.03
N ARG A 108 -18.58 7.74 11.86
CA ARG A 108 -19.04 6.87 12.96
C ARG A 108 -19.64 7.64 14.15
N GLY A 109 -19.47 8.97 14.18
CA GLY A 109 -20.13 9.84 15.16
C GLY A 109 -19.52 9.86 16.56
N ALA A 110 -18.37 9.21 16.79
CA ALA A 110 -17.73 9.18 18.11
C ALA A 110 -16.72 10.32 18.33
N SER A 111 -16.54 11.21 17.36
CA SER A 111 -15.58 12.35 17.44
C SER A 111 -16.21 13.70 17.77
N GLY A 112 -17.55 13.81 17.75
CA GLY A 112 -18.27 15.03 18.13
C GLY A 112 -18.15 16.17 17.12
N VAL A 113 -17.88 15.88 15.84
CA VAL A 113 -17.80 16.87 14.76
C VAL A 113 -19.18 17.13 14.14
N ARG A 114 -19.35 18.32 13.53
CA ARG A 114 -20.53 18.62 12.72
C ARG A 114 -20.51 17.83 11.42
N ALA A 115 -21.68 17.50 10.87
CA ALA A 115 -21.81 16.80 9.58
C ALA A 115 -21.08 17.55 8.45
N VAL A 116 -21.09 18.89 8.44
CA VAL A 116 -20.41 19.70 7.43
C VAL A 116 -18.91 19.44 7.35
N VAL A 117 -18.27 18.99 8.42
CA VAL A 117 -16.84 18.61 8.40
C VAL A 117 -16.62 17.39 7.50
N VAL A 118 -17.41 16.35 7.71
CA VAL A 118 -17.34 15.11 6.90
C VAL A 118 -17.75 15.40 5.45
N GLU A 119 -18.83 16.15 5.27
CA GLU A 119 -19.33 16.57 3.94
C GLU A 119 -18.28 17.37 3.15
N THR A 120 -17.49 18.22 3.83
CA THR A 120 -16.43 18.99 3.19
C THR A 120 -15.28 18.08 2.74
N VAL A 121 -14.86 17.11 3.56
CA VAL A 121 -13.85 16.11 3.15
C VAL A 121 -14.34 15.32 1.92
N ILE A 122 -15.58 14.86 1.93
CA ILE A 122 -16.20 14.15 0.82
C ILE A 122 -16.29 15.04 -0.43
N ALA A 123 -16.68 16.31 -0.27
CA ALA A 123 -16.74 17.26 -1.38
C ALA A 123 -15.36 17.49 -2.02
N CYS A 124 -14.30 17.61 -1.21
CA CYS A 124 -12.92 17.71 -1.68
C CYS A 124 -12.52 16.46 -2.50
N LEU A 125 -12.78 15.25 -1.99
CA LEU A 125 -12.53 13.99 -2.69
C LEU A 125 -13.26 13.92 -4.02
N ASN A 126 -14.55 14.25 -4.02
CA ASN A 126 -15.41 14.14 -5.20
C ASN A 126 -15.13 15.22 -6.27
N ARG A 127 -14.65 16.39 -5.87
CA ARG A 127 -14.38 17.52 -6.77
C ARG A 127 -12.89 17.72 -7.06
N GLY A 128 -12.04 16.77 -6.63
CA GLY A 128 -10.63 16.77 -6.99
C GLY A 128 -9.77 17.81 -6.26
N VAL A 129 -10.16 18.25 -5.06
CA VAL A 129 -9.32 19.09 -4.21
C VAL A 129 -8.47 18.19 -3.32
N HIS A 130 -7.18 18.14 -3.57
CA HIS A 130 -6.25 17.26 -2.85
C HIS A 130 -5.21 18.09 -2.09
N PRO A 131 -5.18 18.02 -0.75
CA PRO A 131 -4.14 18.68 0.04
C PRO A 131 -2.73 18.25 -0.36
N VAL A 132 -1.76 19.15 -0.28
CA VAL A 132 -0.33 18.80 -0.36
C VAL A 132 0.09 18.34 1.04
N VAL A 133 0.40 17.06 1.16
CA VAL A 133 0.77 16.42 2.42
C VAL A 133 2.22 15.94 2.32
N PRO A 134 3.18 16.51 3.04
CA PRO A 134 4.54 16.01 3.12
C PRO A 134 4.61 14.61 3.74
N GLU A 135 5.52 13.76 3.27
CA GLU A 135 5.58 12.35 3.69
C GLU A 135 6.14 12.13 5.10
N LEU A 136 6.91 13.07 5.65
CA LEU A 136 7.57 12.96 6.97
C LEU A 136 6.95 13.92 7.99
N GLY A 137 6.83 13.47 9.24
CA GLY A 137 6.35 14.31 10.35
C GLY A 137 5.44 13.58 11.33
N SER A 138 5.09 12.31 11.07
CA SER A 138 4.36 11.47 12.02
C SER A 138 5.29 10.45 12.66
N VAL A 139 5.14 10.27 13.96
CA VAL A 139 5.77 9.17 14.73
C VAL A 139 4.72 8.17 15.23
N GLY A 140 3.45 8.35 14.84
CA GLY A 140 2.35 7.49 15.26
C GLY A 140 2.03 7.59 16.75
N ALA A 141 2.29 8.75 17.36
CA ALA A 141 2.06 9.05 18.79
C ALA A 141 0.57 9.23 19.09
N SER A 142 0.02 10.41 18.75
CA SER A 142 -1.43 10.65 18.74
C SER A 142 -2.01 10.34 17.35
N GLY A 143 -1.56 9.27 16.72
CA GLY A 143 -1.77 9.00 15.31
C GLY A 143 -0.88 9.89 14.43
N ASP A 144 -1.41 10.28 13.29
CA ASP A 144 -0.71 10.94 12.19
C ASP A 144 -0.87 12.46 12.21
N LEU A 145 -0.54 13.13 13.33
CA LEU A 145 -0.83 14.54 13.59
C LEU A 145 -0.44 15.47 12.43
N ALA A 146 0.85 15.51 12.05
CA ALA A 146 1.33 16.46 11.05
C ALA A 146 0.73 16.22 9.65
N PRO A 147 0.68 15.00 9.10
CA PRO A 147 0.01 14.74 7.82
C PRO A 147 -1.47 15.12 7.82
N LEU A 148 -2.19 14.79 8.89
CA LEU A 148 -3.61 15.13 9.02
C LEU A 148 -3.82 16.64 9.21
N ALA A 149 -2.87 17.32 9.85
CA ALA A 149 -2.90 18.78 9.95
C ALA A 149 -2.80 19.45 8.58
N HIS A 150 -1.99 18.93 7.65
CA HIS A 150 -1.96 19.41 6.26
C HIS A 150 -3.29 19.16 5.54
N VAL A 151 -3.97 18.04 5.82
CA VAL A 151 -5.33 17.82 5.30
C VAL A 151 -6.29 18.86 5.86
N ALA A 152 -6.33 19.01 7.19
CA ALA A 152 -7.21 19.97 7.87
C ALA A 152 -6.93 21.43 7.44
N LEU A 153 -5.65 21.79 7.26
CA LEU A 153 -5.22 23.11 6.80
C LEU A 153 -5.85 23.45 5.44
N CYS A 154 -5.87 22.50 4.51
CA CYS A 154 -6.54 22.70 3.23
C CYS A 154 -8.05 22.90 3.39
N LEU A 155 -8.71 22.14 4.28
CA LEU A 155 -10.17 22.26 4.52
C LEU A 155 -10.56 23.63 5.09
N VAL A 156 -9.70 24.29 5.87
CA VAL A 156 -9.92 25.64 6.37
C VAL A 156 -9.49 26.74 5.39
N GLY A 157 -9.04 26.37 4.19
CA GLY A 157 -8.66 27.30 3.13
C GLY A 157 -7.24 27.84 3.22
N GLU A 158 -6.40 27.21 4.03
CA GLU A 158 -4.99 27.57 4.21
C GLU A 158 -4.07 26.48 3.63
N GLY A 159 -2.76 26.76 3.52
CA GLY A 159 -1.80 25.83 2.93
C GLY A 159 -1.97 25.64 1.44
N LEU A 160 -1.61 24.45 0.94
CA LEU A 160 -1.50 24.16 -0.49
C LEU A 160 -2.37 22.94 -0.88
N ALA A 161 -2.87 22.98 -2.12
CA ALA A 161 -3.53 21.84 -2.77
C ALA A 161 -2.83 21.51 -4.10
N ALA A 162 -2.89 20.23 -4.49
CA ALA A 162 -2.42 19.78 -5.80
C ALA A 162 -3.48 20.05 -6.87
N ASP A 163 -3.06 20.64 -7.97
CA ASP A 163 -3.89 20.95 -9.14
C ASP A 163 -3.10 20.65 -10.42
N ASN A 164 -3.44 19.55 -11.11
CA ASN A 164 -2.80 19.15 -12.38
C ASN A 164 -1.25 19.14 -12.33
N GLY A 165 -0.69 18.57 -11.25
CA GLY A 165 0.75 18.48 -11.06
C GLY A 165 1.42 19.77 -10.55
N ARG A 166 0.64 20.82 -10.24
CA ARG A 166 1.11 22.06 -9.64
C ARG A 166 0.56 22.18 -8.21
N GLN A 167 1.26 22.95 -7.40
CA GLN A 167 0.78 23.35 -6.07
C GLN A 167 0.16 24.73 -6.16
N VAL A 168 -1.05 24.88 -5.63
CA VAL A 168 -1.79 26.14 -5.59
C VAL A 168 -2.27 26.42 -4.17
N PRO A 169 -2.55 27.68 -3.79
CA PRO A 169 -3.17 27.97 -2.50
C PRO A 169 -4.49 27.20 -2.34
N ALA A 170 -4.70 26.58 -1.17
CA ALA A 170 -5.89 25.79 -0.90
C ALA A 170 -7.20 26.59 -1.06
N ALA A 171 -7.23 27.85 -0.61
CA ALA A 171 -8.38 28.73 -0.82
C ALA A 171 -8.77 28.86 -2.29
N GLN A 172 -7.78 28.91 -3.19
CA GLN A 172 -8.04 28.99 -4.63
C GLN A 172 -8.61 27.68 -5.18
N ALA A 173 -8.07 26.54 -4.74
CA ALA A 173 -8.56 25.21 -5.15
C ALA A 173 -10.00 24.99 -4.68
N LEU A 174 -10.29 25.32 -3.42
CA LEU A 174 -11.64 25.22 -2.84
C LEU A 174 -12.64 26.13 -3.58
N ALA A 175 -12.26 27.38 -3.85
CA ALA A 175 -13.13 28.33 -4.56
C ALA A 175 -13.46 27.84 -5.96
N ARG A 176 -12.48 27.32 -6.73
CA ARG A 176 -12.69 26.72 -8.05
C ARG A 176 -13.63 25.52 -8.01
N ALA A 177 -13.54 24.72 -6.94
CA ALA A 177 -14.41 23.59 -6.71
C ALA A 177 -15.79 23.95 -6.15
N GLY A 178 -16.05 25.21 -5.84
CA GLY A 178 -17.31 25.67 -5.22
C GLY A 178 -17.48 25.15 -3.78
N ILE A 179 -16.36 24.94 -3.06
CA ILE A 179 -16.35 24.48 -1.66
C ILE A 179 -16.01 25.67 -0.76
N ARG A 180 -16.82 25.89 0.27
CA ARG A 180 -16.54 26.91 1.28
C ARG A 180 -15.52 26.37 2.27
N PRO A 181 -14.46 27.14 2.65
CA PRO A 181 -13.57 26.78 3.74
C PRO A 181 -14.33 26.56 5.05
N LEU A 182 -13.89 25.58 5.83
CA LEU A 182 -14.45 25.31 7.15
C LEU A 182 -14.05 26.40 8.17
N ALA A 183 -15.01 26.86 8.94
CA ALA A 183 -14.74 27.52 10.21
C ALA A 183 -14.87 26.45 11.31
N LEU A 184 -13.77 26.12 11.98
CA LEU A 184 -13.72 25.05 12.98
C LEU A 184 -14.39 25.51 14.30
N GLU A 185 -15.09 24.58 14.90
CA GLU A 185 -15.67 24.72 16.23
C GLU A 185 -14.97 23.79 17.24
N THR A 186 -15.33 23.92 18.53
CA THR A 186 -14.77 23.09 19.61
C THR A 186 -14.66 21.63 19.24
N LYS A 187 -13.50 21.00 19.51
CA LYS A 187 -13.15 19.59 19.22
C LYS A 187 -12.80 19.29 17.74
N GLU A 188 -13.27 20.06 16.76
CA GLU A 188 -13.15 19.72 15.33
C GLU A 188 -11.70 19.75 14.83
N GLY A 189 -10.90 20.72 15.28
CA GLY A 189 -9.47 20.75 14.97
C GLY A 189 -8.78 19.49 15.44
N LEU A 190 -8.96 19.14 16.72
CA LEU A 190 -8.37 17.94 17.29
C LEU A 190 -8.84 16.66 16.56
N ALA A 191 -10.15 16.54 16.29
CA ALA A 191 -10.71 15.37 15.59
C ALA A 191 -10.19 15.20 14.16
N LEU A 192 -9.84 16.28 13.48
CA LEU A 192 -9.24 16.25 12.14
C LEU A 192 -7.76 15.84 12.15
N LEU A 193 -7.05 16.01 13.27
CA LEU A 193 -5.62 15.74 13.38
C LEU A 193 -5.32 14.37 13.96
N ASN A 194 -6.24 13.81 14.75
CA ASN A 194 -5.99 12.68 15.61
C ASN A 194 -6.44 11.38 14.94
N GLY A 195 -5.54 10.42 14.80
CA GLY A 195 -5.87 9.11 14.22
C GLY A 195 -4.83 8.54 13.29
N THR A 196 -5.05 7.31 12.88
CA THR A 196 -4.11 6.44 12.16
C THR A 196 -4.28 6.47 10.64
N HIS A 197 -4.86 7.52 10.09
CA HIS A 197 -5.38 7.54 8.71
C HIS A 197 -4.30 7.54 7.63
N LEU A 198 -3.10 8.12 7.89
CA LEU A 198 -1.96 8.01 6.97
C LEU A 198 -1.44 6.56 6.94
N MET A 199 -1.15 6.00 8.14
CA MET A 199 -0.61 4.64 8.25
C MET A 199 -1.56 3.61 7.61
N ALA A 200 -2.86 3.73 7.90
CA ALA A 200 -3.89 2.83 7.36
C ALA A 200 -4.11 3.05 5.86
N GLY A 201 -4.09 4.29 5.37
CA GLY A 201 -4.25 4.62 3.95
C GLY A 201 -3.11 4.10 3.09
N LEU A 202 -1.87 4.37 3.49
CA LEU A 202 -0.68 3.83 2.82
C LEU A 202 -0.65 2.30 2.91
N GLY A 203 -0.97 1.75 4.08
CA GLY A 203 -1.01 0.32 4.31
C GLY A 203 -2.04 -0.39 3.44
N ALA A 204 -3.24 0.15 3.30
CA ALA A 204 -4.30 -0.40 2.47
C ALA A 204 -3.88 -0.50 0.99
N LEU A 205 -3.29 0.55 0.45
CA LEU A 205 -2.78 0.55 -0.92
C LEU A 205 -1.57 -0.39 -1.08
N ALA A 206 -0.69 -0.47 -0.08
CA ALA A 206 0.46 -1.37 -0.11
C ALA A 206 0.04 -2.84 -0.09
N VAL A 207 -0.95 -3.22 0.73
CA VAL A 207 -1.49 -4.59 0.77
C VAL A 207 -2.17 -4.95 -0.54
N PHE A 208 -3.01 -4.05 -1.09
CA PHE A 208 -3.67 -4.27 -2.37
C PHE A 208 -2.66 -4.55 -3.50
N ASP A 209 -1.57 -3.79 -3.55
CA ASP A 209 -0.50 -4.00 -4.52
C ASP A 209 0.29 -5.29 -4.24
N ALA A 210 0.58 -5.59 -2.97
CA ALA A 210 1.32 -6.78 -2.57
C ALA A 210 0.59 -8.08 -2.97
N GLU A 211 -0.74 -8.14 -2.85
CA GLU A 211 -1.55 -9.25 -3.34
C GLU A 211 -1.40 -9.48 -4.85
N ARG A 212 -1.32 -8.40 -5.61
CA ARG A 212 -1.05 -8.49 -7.07
C ARG A 212 0.37 -8.97 -7.35
N LEU A 213 1.35 -8.48 -6.57
CA LEU A 213 2.75 -8.85 -6.72
C LEU A 213 3.01 -10.33 -6.40
N THR A 214 2.31 -10.92 -5.41
CA THR A 214 2.45 -12.36 -5.14
C THR A 214 1.96 -13.21 -6.32
N ARG A 215 0.87 -12.82 -6.98
CA ARG A 215 0.38 -13.50 -8.19
C ARG A 215 1.32 -13.31 -9.38
N LEU A 216 1.82 -12.10 -9.60
CA LEU A 216 2.81 -11.81 -10.65
C LEU A 216 4.11 -12.60 -10.45
N ALA A 217 4.58 -12.76 -9.21
CA ALA A 217 5.77 -13.55 -8.90
C ALA A 217 5.58 -15.04 -9.22
N ASP A 218 4.36 -15.59 -9.05
CA ASP A 218 4.07 -16.95 -9.51
C ASP A 218 4.16 -17.04 -11.05
N VAL A 219 3.62 -16.03 -11.76
CA VAL A 219 3.67 -15.97 -13.22
C VAL A 219 5.12 -15.91 -13.71
N THR A 220 5.91 -14.97 -13.20
CA THR A 220 7.32 -14.81 -13.60
C THR A 220 8.16 -16.02 -13.20
N GLY A 221 7.86 -16.60 -12.03
CA GLY A 221 8.49 -17.82 -11.54
C GLY A 221 8.20 -19.03 -12.42
N ALA A 222 6.96 -19.21 -12.90
CA ALA A 222 6.60 -20.28 -13.84
C ALA A 222 7.34 -20.11 -15.19
N MET A 223 7.36 -18.88 -15.73
CA MET A 223 8.10 -18.56 -16.95
C MET A 223 9.60 -18.85 -16.81
N SER A 224 10.19 -18.45 -15.69
CA SER A 224 11.62 -18.68 -15.38
C SER A 224 11.92 -20.18 -15.21
N LEU A 225 11.03 -20.93 -14.54
CA LEU A 225 11.16 -22.38 -14.38
C LEU A 225 11.26 -23.07 -15.73
N GLU A 226 10.31 -22.79 -16.62
CA GLU A 226 10.27 -23.39 -17.96
C GLU A 226 11.49 -22.97 -18.80
N ALA A 227 11.83 -21.68 -18.81
CA ALA A 227 13.01 -21.18 -19.51
C ALA A 227 14.31 -21.86 -19.04
N LEU A 228 14.42 -22.17 -17.75
CA LEU A 228 15.54 -22.86 -17.12
C LEU A 228 15.41 -24.41 -17.15
N MET A 229 14.52 -24.95 -17.96
CA MET A 229 14.29 -26.38 -18.07
C MET A 229 14.08 -27.06 -16.71
N GLY A 230 13.28 -26.41 -15.84
CA GLY A 230 12.96 -26.90 -14.51
C GLY A 230 11.76 -27.85 -14.49
N SER A 231 11.62 -28.61 -13.40
CA SER A 231 10.54 -29.58 -13.21
C SER A 231 9.42 -28.99 -12.36
N ASN A 232 8.17 -29.29 -12.71
CA ASN A 232 7.00 -28.96 -11.90
C ASN A 232 6.66 -30.00 -10.81
N ALA A 233 7.47 -31.06 -10.67
CA ALA A 233 7.27 -32.11 -9.69
C ALA A 233 7.23 -31.58 -8.22
N ALA A 234 7.99 -30.51 -7.95
CA ALA A 234 8.00 -29.87 -6.63
C ALA A 234 6.65 -29.18 -6.26
N PHE A 235 5.73 -29.05 -7.20
CA PHE A 235 4.42 -28.44 -7.01
C PHE A 235 3.29 -29.48 -6.84
N ASP A 236 3.63 -30.78 -6.74
CA ASP A 236 2.66 -31.86 -6.55
C ASP A 236 1.83 -31.60 -5.27
N PRO A 237 0.48 -31.69 -5.35
CA PRO A 237 -0.40 -31.38 -4.21
C PRO A 237 -0.15 -32.25 -2.98
N ARG A 238 0.37 -33.48 -3.15
CA ARG A 238 0.70 -34.38 -2.04
C ARG A 238 1.79 -33.82 -1.14
N ILE A 239 2.78 -33.11 -1.72
CA ILE A 239 3.86 -32.46 -0.97
C ILE A 239 3.26 -31.37 -0.07
N HIS A 240 2.36 -30.57 -0.63
CA HIS A 240 1.79 -29.40 0.08
C HIS A 240 0.70 -29.81 1.08
N ALA A 241 0.03 -30.95 0.88
CA ALA A 241 -0.88 -31.54 1.85
C ALA A 241 -0.18 -31.97 3.15
N LEU A 242 1.10 -32.40 3.05
CA LEU A 242 1.93 -32.76 4.22
C LEU A 242 2.46 -31.53 4.99
N ARG A 243 2.38 -30.33 4.41
CA ARG A 243 2.77 -29.06 5.02
C ARG A 243 1.78 -27.97 4.64
N PRO A 244 0.57 -27.97 5.22
CA PRO A 244 -0.59 -27.25 4.69
C PRO A 244 -0.64 -25.77 5.11
N HIS A 245 0.44 -25.00 4.88
CA HIS A 245 0.40 -23.56 4.97
C HIS A 245 -0.41 -23.01 3.78
N PRO A 246 -1.49 -22.24 4.02
CA PRO A 246 -2.39 -21.82 2.95
C PRO A 246 -1.69 -21.08 1.80
N GLY A 247 -0.76 -20.17 2.11
CA GLY A 247 0.00 -19.45 1.07
C GLY A 247 0.89 -20.37 0.23
N GLN A 248 1.49 -21.41 0.85
CA GLN A 248 2.29 -22.40 0.12
C GLN A 248 1.42 -23.25 -0.82
N VAL A 249 0.24 -23.66 -0.35
CA VAL A 249 -0.73 -24.43 -1.14
C VAL A 249 -1.21 -23.63 -2.34
N ALA A 250 -1.56 -22.35 -2.13
CA ALA A 250 -1.99 -21.43 -3.19
C ALA A 250 -0.90 -21.23 -4.25
N ALA A 251 0.33 -20.93 -3.85
CA ALA A 251 1.45 -20.76 -4.78
C ALA A 251 1.70 -22.01 -5.62
N ALA A 252 1.69 -23.21 -4.99
CA ALA A 252 1.86 -24.46 -5.71
C ALA A 252 0.71 -24.73 -6.71
N ALA A 253 -0.52 -24.42 -6.33
CA ALA A 253 -1.69 -24.54 -7.20
C ALA A 253 -1.58 -23.60 -8.42
N ASN A 254 -1.19 -22.35 -8.20
CA ASN A 254 -0.94 -21.40 -9.28
C ASN A 254 0.14 -21.89 -10.23
N LEU A 255 1.30 -22.31 -9.72
CA LEU A 255 2.42 -22.80 -10.54
C LEU A 255 2.05 -24.03 -11.38
N ARG A 256 1.25 -24.96 -10.84
CA ARG A 256 0.73 -26.09 -11.64
C ARG A 256 -0.15 -25.63 -12.79
N ARG A 257 -1.07 -24.69 -12.55
CA ARG A 257 -1.96 -24.15 -13.60
C ARG A 257 -1.18 -23.38 -14.67
N LEU A 258 -0.23 -22.55 -14.24
CA LEU A 258 0.61 -21.75 -15.12
C LEU A 258 1.44 -22.60 -16.07
N THR A 259 1.97 -23.73 -15.59
CA THR A 259 2.82 -24.66 -16.34
C THR A 259 2.05 -25.82 -16.98
N ALA A 260 0.72 -25.80 -16.96
CA ALA A 260 -0.11 -26.84 -17.55
C ALA A 260 0.17 -26.96 -19.06
N GLU A 261 0.23 -28.20 -19.55
CA GLU A 261 0.47 -28.53 -20.95
C GLU A 261 1.79 -28.01 -21.53
N SER A 262 2.82 -27.82 -20.70
CA SER A 262 4.12 -27.33 -21.12
C SER A 262 4.88 -28.37 -21.97
N GLY A 263 5.10 -28.04 -23.22
CA GLY A 263 6.01 -28.79 -24.12
C GLY A 263 7.47 -28.65 -23.67
N VAL A 264 7.84 -27.51 -23.05
CA VAL A 264 9.17 -27.32 -22.48
C VAL A 264 9.42 -28.31 -21.34
N ILE A 265 8.52 -28.42 -20.36
CA ILE A 265 8.67 -29.39 -19.24
C ILE A 265 8.60 -30.82 -19.78
N ALA A 266 7.71 -31.10 -20.73
CA ALA A 266 7.60 -32.45 -21.31
C ALA A 266 8.85 -32.89 -22.01
N SER A 267 9.62 -31.99 -22.65
CA SER A 267 10.79 -32.27 -23.45
C SER A 267 11.98 -32.87 -22.67
N HIS A 268 12.00 -32.72 -21.34
CA HIS A 268 13.12 -33.16 -20.51
C HIS A 268 12.72 -33.97 -19.26
N ARG A 269 11.58 -34.68 -19.33
CA ARG A 269 11.11 -35.57 -18.25
C ARG A 269 12.13 -36.61 -17.82
N ASP A 270 12.90 -37.10 -18.77
CA ASP A 270 13.91 -38.16 -18.55
C ASP A 270 15.33 -37.60 -18.44
N CYS A 271 15.48 -36.28 -18.09
CA CYS A 271 16.79 -35.67 -17.93
C CYS A 271 17.53 -36.24 -16.69
N THR A 272 18.87 -36.15 -16.73
CA THR A 272 19.74 -36.65 -15.65
C THR A 272 19.76 -35.75 -14.41
N ARG A 273 19.10 -34.58 -14.44
CA ARG A 273 19.05 -33.67 -13.32
C ARG A 273 18.16 -34.23 -12.21
N VAL A 274 18.74 -34.48 -11.04
CA VAL A 274 18.04 -35.07 -9.92
C VAL A 274 17.12 -34.05 -9.21
N GLN A 275 17.57 -32.80 -9.10
CA GLN A 275 16.83 -31.71 -8.45
C GLN A 275 17.12 -30.36 -9.05
N ASP A 276 16.10 -29.49 -9.11
CA ASP A 276 16.25 -28.09 -9.44
C ASP A 276 16.85 -27.28 -8.28
N ALA A 277 17.38 -26.10 -8.61
CA ALA A 277 17.82 -25.13 -7.62
C ALA A 277 16.65 -24.64 -6.73
N TYR A 278 16.94 -24.17 -5.53
CA TYR A 278 15.93 -23.71 -4.59
C TYR A 278 15.09 -22.55 -5.11
N SER A 279 15.69 -21.64 -5.89
CA SER A 279 14.95 -20.54 -6.49
C SER A 279 13.84 -20.98 -7.47
N LEU A 280 13.89 -22.23 -7.93
CA LEU A 280 12.86 -22.85 -8.76
C LEU A 280 11.95 -23.77 -7.93
N ARG A 281 12.49 -24.78 -7.26
CA ARG A 281 11.68 -25.80 -6.57
C ARG A 281 11.09 -25.34 -5.24
N CYS A 282 11.67 -24.31 -4.57
CA CYS A 282 11.16 -23.78 -3.31
C CYS A 282 10.27 -22.54 -3.48
N MET A 283 9.82 -22.23 -4.72
CA MET A 283 8.87 -21.15 -4.95
C MET A 283 7.60 -21.26 -4.06
N PRO A 284 6.95 -22.43 -3.92
CA PRO A 284 5.77 -22.50 -3.06
C PRO A 284 6.03 -22.07 -1.61
N GLN A 285 7.18 -22.44 -1.05
CA GLN A 285 7.54 -22.11 0.33
C GLN A 285 7.81 -20.61 0.52
N VAL A 286 8.55 -20.00 -0.39
CA VAL A 286 8.95 -18.58 -0.29
C VAL A 286 7.81 -17.65 -0.71
N HIS A 287 7.16 -17.90 -1.84
CA HIS A 287 5.98 -17.14 -2.26
C HIS A 287 4.83 -17.30 -1.26
N GLY A 288 4.71 -18.51 -0.67
CA GLY A 288 3.75 -18.79 0.39
C GLY A 288 4.01 -17.98 1.64
N SER A 289 5.28 -17.85 2.07
CA SER A 289 5.65 -17.00 3.22
C SER A 289 5.26 -15.54 3.00
N ALA A 290 5.52 -15.01 1.80
CA ALA A 290 5.09 -13.65 1.45
C ALA A 290 3.56 -13.49 1.52
N ARG A 291 2.79 -14.48 1.03
CA ARG A 291 1.32 -14.50 1.13
C ARG A 291 0.83 -14.49 2.57
N GLU A 292 1.49 -15.21 3.48
CA GLU A 292 1.11 -15.17 4.91
C GLU A 292 1.34 -13.77 5.50
N ALA A 293 2.45 -13.11 5.16
CA ALA A 293 2.71 -11.73 5.58
C ALA A 293 1.65 -10.76 5.04
N VAL A 294 1.29 -10.88 3.76
CA VAL A 294 0.23 -10.08 3.12
C VAL A 294 -1.12 -10.33 3.80
N ARG A 295 -1.48 -11.60 4.07
CA ARG A 295 -2.72 -11.96 4.74
C ARG A 295 -2.81 -11.40 6.16
N PHE A 296 -1.71 -11.46 6.91
CA PHE A 296 -1.64 -10.86 8.25
C PHE A 296 -1.87 -9.36 8.18
N ALA A 297 -1.14 -8.64 7.31
CA ALA A 297 -1.31 -7.20 7.14
C ALA A 297 -2.72 -6.84 6.69
N ARG A 298 -3.31 -7.57 5.73
CA ARG A 298 -4.70 -7.40 5.30
C ARG A 298 -5.67 -7.52 6.47
N SER A 299 -5.53 -8.57 7.28
CA SER A 299 -6.45 -8.82 8.40
C SER A 299 -6.42 -7.74 9.47
N VAL A 300 -5.26 -7.10 9.68
CA VAL A 300 -5.13 -5.95 10.59
C VAL A 300 -5.78 -4.72 9.98
N LEU A 301 -5.49 -4.42 8.71
CA LEU A 301 -6.04 -3.26 8.02
C LEU A 301 -7.56 -3.33 7.89
N GLU A 302 -8.15 -4.48 7.56
CA GLU A 302 -9.61 -4.61 7.46
C GLU A 302 -10.34 -4.25 8.77
N ARG A 303 -9.73 -4.49 9.94
CA ARG A 303 -10.26 -4.01 11.22
C ARG A 303 -10.06 -2.50 11.36
N GLU A 304 -8.88 -1.99 10.98
CA GLU A 304 -8.56 -0.58 11.08
C GLU A 304 -9.47 0.29 10.19
N LEU A 305 -9.83 -0.17 9.00
CA LEU A 305 -10.77 0.51 8.09
C LEU A 305 -12.18 0.70 8.69
N GLY A 306 -12.49 0.01 9.77
CA GLY A 306 -13.72 0.16 10.54
C GLY A 306 -13.55 0.83 11.89
N SER A 307 -12.38 1.37 12.20
CA SER A 307 -12.05 1.89 13.54
C SER A 307 -12.34 3.38 13.68
N VAL A 308 -12.46 3.82 14.93
CA VAL A 308 -12.36 5.24 15.32
C VAL A 308 -11.08 5.39 16.14
N SER A 309 -10.12 6.08 15.56
CA SER A 309 -8.79 6.27 16.14
C SER A 309 -8.56 7.68 16.70
N ASP A 310 -9.64 8.41 16.98
CA ASP A 310 -9.62 9.72 17.63
C ASP A 310 -9.50 9.61 19.16
N ASN A 311 -9.24 10.73 19.84
CA ASN A 311 -9.24 10.89 21.29
C ASN A 311 -9.49 12.37 21.69
N PRO A 312 -10.39 12.66 22.65
CA PRO A 312 -11.27 11.74 23.34
C PRO A 312 -12.44 11.29 22.45
N LEU A 313 -13.01 10.14 22.79
CA LEU A 313 -14.23 9.63 22.18
C LEU A 313 -15.46 10.08 22.97
N VAL A 314 -16.53 10.37 22.25
CA VAL A 314 -17.80 10.81 22.83
C VAL A 314 -18.89 9.76 22.65
N PHE A 315 -19.65 9.49 23.72
CA PHE A 315 -20.73 8.51 23.79
C PHE A 315 -22.00 9.23 24.27
N PRO A 316 -22.77 9.83 23.34
CA PRO A 316 -23.93 10.64 23.70
C PRO A 316 -25.01 9.89 24.46
N ASP A 317 -25.24 8.62 24.11
CA ASP A 317 -26.28 7.79 24.72
C ASP A 317 -25.97 7.44 26.17
N ASP A 318 -24.68 7.31 26.50
CA ASP A 318 -24.20 7.04 27.86
C ASP A 318 -23.86 8.31 28.65
N GLY A 319 -23.90 9.47 27.99
CA GLY A 319 -23.49 10.75 28.58
C GLY A 319 -21.98 10.79 28.92
N ALA A 320 -21.15 10.02 28.24
CA ALA A 320 -19.75 9.82 28.57
C ALA A 320 -18.78 10.41 27.56
N VAL A 321 -17.63 10.92 28.07
CA VAL A 321 -16.43 11.24 27.27
C VAL A 321 -15.27 10.46 27.84
N LEU A 322 -14.63 9.66 26.99
CA LEU A 322 -13.56 8.78 27.43
C LEU A 322 -12.26 9.07 26.66
N SER A 323 -11.18 9.25 27.42
CA SER A 323 -9.84 9.32 26.86
C SER A 323 -9.19 7.93 26.86
N GLY A 324 -8.62 7.55 25.71
CA GLY A 324 -7.97 6.26 25.51
C GLY A 324 -6.77 6.40 24.57
N GLY A 325 -6.34 5.27 23.99
CA GLY A 325 -5.16 5.18 23.12
C GLY A 325 -5.46 4.65 21.71
N ASN A 326 -6.69 4.78 21.20
CA ASN A 326 -7.07 4.23 19.88
C ASN A 326 -6.28 4.85 18.71
N PHE A 327 -5.68 6.00 18.91
CA PHE A 327 -4.79 6.65 17.94
C PHE A 327 -3.42 5.95 17.82
N HIS A 328 -3.07 5.04 18.73
CA HIS A 328 -1.75 4.44 18.77
C HIS A 328 -1.57 3.40 17.65
N GLY A 329 -0.62 3.67 16.76
CA GLY A 329 -0.43 2.89 15.53
C GLY A 329 0.30 1.56 15.68
N GLU A 330 0.58 1.05 16.89
CA GLU A 330 1.47 -0.10 17.12
C GLU A 330 1.10 -1.33 16.30
N VAL A 331 -0.17 -1.71 16.28
CA VAL A 331 -0.63 -2.88 15.53
C VAL A 331 -0.45 -2.72 14.02
N LEU A 332 -0.59 -1.50 13.51
CA LEU A 332 -0.31 -1.16 12.10
C LEU A 332 1.19 -1.22 11.81
N GLY A 333 2.03 -0.70 12.72
CA GLY A 333 3.48 -0.77 12.62
C GLY A 333 3.96 -2.21 12.45
N LEU A 334 3.55 -3.10 13.36
CA LEU A 334 3.88 -4.53 13.31
C LEU A 334 3.42 -5.17 12.00
N ALA A 335 2.20 -4.89 11.56
CA ALA A 335 1.63 -5.48 10.35
C ALA A 335 2.36 -5.03 9.08
N LEU A 336 2.73 -3.75 8.98
CA LEU A 336 3.39 -3.17 7.81
C LEU A 336 4.88 -3.52 7.76
N ASP A 337 5.56 -3.64 8.89
CA ASP A 337 6.90 -4.19 8.94
C ASP A 337 6.91 -5.68 8.54
N THR A 338 5.92 -6.47 8.98
CA THR A 338 5.76 -7.87 8.55
C THR A 338 5.52 -7.97 7.03
N LEU A 339 4.69 -7.09 6.47
CA LEU A 339 4.47 -7.00 5.03
C LEU A 339 5.78 -6.73 4.28
N THR A 340 6.57 -5.79 4.78
CA THR A 340 7.88 -5.41 4.19
C THR A 340 8.85 -6.59 4.19
N LEU A 341 8.91 -7.36 5.30
CA LEU A 341 9.71 -8.59 5.37
C LEU A 341 9.28 -9.63 4.33
N GLY A 342 7.97 -9.86 4.19
CA GLY A 342 7.42 -10.78 3.19
C GLY A 342 7.77 -10.39 1.76
N LEU A 343 7.67 -9.10 1.44
CA LEU A 343 8.05 -8.55 0.13
C LEU A 343 9.56 -8.69 -0.13
N GLY A 344 10.39 -8.52 0.90
CA GLY A 344 11.84 -8.73 0.82
C GLY A 344 12.19 -10.16 0.43
N GLN A 345 11.52 -11.15 1.02
CA GLN A 345 11.69 -12.58 0.69
C GLN A 345 11.25 -12.87 -0.75
N LEU A 346 10.07 -12.37 -1.15
CA LEU A 346 9.51 -12.55 -2.50
C LEU A 346 10.44 -11.97 -3.57
N ALA A 347 10.86 -10.73 -3.39
CA ALA A 347 11.77 -10.06 -4.32
C ALA A 347 13.15 -10.72 -4.37
N GLY A 348 13.65 -11.22 -3.22
CA GLY A 348 14.93 -11.91 -3.15
C GLY A 348 14.96 -13.20 -3.96
N ILE A 349 13.90 -14.03 -3.92
CA ILE A 349 13.86 -15.24 -4.74
C ILE A 349 13.69 -14.91 -6.24
N CYS A 350 12.95 -13.84 -6.59
CA CYS A 350 12.84 -13.34 -7.96
C CYS A 350 14.23 -12.91 -8.50
N GLU A 351 15.00 -12.16 -7.69
CA GLU A 351 16.34 -11.72 -8.06
C GLU A 351 17.28 -12.93 -8.29
N ARG A 352 17.21 -13.99 -7.48
CA ARG A 352 17.98 -15.21 -7.73
C ARG A 352 17.60 -15.92 -9.03
N ARG A 353 16.35 -15.86 -9.47
CA ARG A 353 15.94 -16.39 -10.78
C ARG A 353 16.44 -15.52 -11.93
N ILE A 354 16.43 -14.17 -11.75
CA ILE A 354 17.03 -13.23 -12.70
C ILE A 354 18.51 -13.57 -12.94
N ASP A 355 19.29 -13.74 -11.85
CA ASP A 355 20.69 -14.16 -11.96
C ASP A 355 20.83 -15.46 -12.74
N ARG A 356 20.04 -16.49 -12.41
CA ARG A 356 20.11 -17.78 -13.12
C ARG A 356 19.80 -17.67 -14.60
N LEU A 357 18.86 -16.82 -15.02
CA LEU A 357 18.50 -16.65 -16.43
C LEU A 357 19.64 -16.09 -17.27
N VAL A 358 20.44 -15.19 -16.71
CA VAL A 358 21.51 -14.50 -17.45
C VAL A 358 22.89 -15.10 -17.26
N ASN A 359 23.11 -15.86 -16.20
CA ASN A 359 24.41 -16.40 -15.82
C ASN A 359 24.74 -17.67 -16.61
N PRO A 360 25.78 -17.68 -17.46
CA PRO A 360 26.11 -18.81 -18.31
C PRO A 360 26.46 -20.08 -17.53
N LEU A 361 26.79 -20.00 -16.26
CA LEU A 361 27.06 -21.18 -15.42
C LEU A 361 25.80 -21.89 -14.93
N THR A 362 24.64 -21.23 -15.01
CA THR A 362 23.38 -21.72 -14.39
C THR A 362 22.14 -21.60 -15.27
N ASN A 363 22.27 -21.09 -16.50
CA ASN A 363 21.14 -20.74 -17.36
C ASN A 363 20.68 -21.83 -18.31
N GLU A 364 21.20 -23.07 -18.13
CA GLU A 364 20.76 -24.24 -18.87
C GLU A 364 20.93 -24.07 -20.41
N ALA A 365 22.13 -23.71 -20.81
CA ALA A 365 22.52 -23.51 -22.22
C ALA A 365 21.73 -22.40 -22.96
N LEU A 366 21.11 -21.47 -22.26
CA LEU A 366 20.66 -20.21 -22.85
C LEU A 366 21.90 -19.37 -23.26
N PRO A 367 21.78 -18.47 -24.25
CA PRO A 367 22.86 -17.54 -24.54
C PRO A 367 23.24 -16.70 -23.30
N PRO A 368 24.56 -16.47 -23.07
CA PRO A 368 25.00 -15.58 -21.98
C PRO A 368 24.26 -14.24 -22.02
N PHE A 369 23.73 -13.81 -20.87
CA PHE A 369 22.96 -12.58 -20.74
C PHE A 369 21.75 -12.48 -21.70
N LEU A 370 21.26 -13.62 -22.18
CA LEU A 370 20.14 -13.73 -23.13
C LEU A 370 20.36 -12.95 -24.45
N SER A 371 21.63 -12.84 -24.89
CA SER A 371 22.02 -12.19 -26.14
C SER A 371 22.43 -13.24 -27.18
N PRO A 372 21.81 -13.24 -28.39
CA PRO A 372 22.19 -14.18 -29.42
C PRO A 372 23.59 -13.91 -30.00
N HIS A 373 24.13 -12.72 -29.83
CA HIS A 373 25.42 -12.26 -30.36
C HIS A 373 26.33 -11.72 -29.24
N GLY A 374 26.59 -12.55 -28.23
CA GLY A 374 27.44 -12.18 -27.11
C GLY A 374 28.83 -11.70 -27.52
N GLY A 375 29.36 -10.68 -26.81
CA GLY A 375 30.62 -10.04 -27.11
C GLY A 375 30.43 -8.67 -27.76
N VAL A 376 29.77 -8.61 -28.93
CA VAL A 376 29.35 -7.31 -29.53
C VAL A 376 28.15 -6.72 -28.79
N HIS A 377 27.28 -7.61 -28.31
CA HIS A 377 26.09 -7.24 -27.54
C HIS A 377 26.19 -7.77 -26.11
N SER A 378 25.85 -6.93 -25.14
CA SER A 378 25.83 -7.25 -23.71
C SER A 378 24.48 -7.82 -23.24
N GLY A 379 23.43 -7.70 -24.03
CA GLY A 379 22.10 -8.19 -23.72
C GLY A 379 21.54 -7.63 -22.41
N TYR A 380 21.03 -8.50 -21.55
CA TYR A 380 20.43 -8.11 -20.28
C TYR A 380 21.40 -8.12 -19.08
N MET A 381 22.72 -8.06 -19.31
CA MET A 381 23.71 -8.04 -18.24
C MET A 381 23.39 -6.97 -17.18
N ILE A 382 23.17 -5.72 -17.61
CA ILE A 382 22.94 -4.60 -16.70
C ILE A 382 21.56 -4.66 -16.02
N ALA A 383 20.59 -5.38 -16.57
CA ALA A 383 19.29 -5.58 -15.94
C ALA A 383 19.42 -6.42 -14.65
N GLN A 384 20.33 -7.42 -14.63
CA GLN A 384 20.63 -8.19 -13.44
C GLN A 384 21.30 -7.30 -12.36
N TYR A 385 22.21 -6.39 -12.74
CA TYR A 385 22.78 -5.41 -11.82
C TYR A 385 21.70 -4.51 -11.20
N GLY A 386 20.75 -4.08 -12.02
CA GLY A 386 19.57 -3.31 -11.56
C GLY A 386 18.76 -4.09 -10.53
N ALA A 387 18.48 -5.38 -10.80
CA ALA A 387 17.74 -6.23 -9.86
C ALA A 387 18.50 -6.43 -8.54
N ALA A 388 19.81 -6.64 -8.59
CA ALA A 388 20.66 -6.78 -7.41
C ALA A 388 20.69 -5.48 -6.56
N ALA A 389 20.79 -4.32 -7.22
CA ALA A 389 20.74 -3.02 -6.54
C ALA A 389 19.39 -2.78 -5.86
N LEU A 390 18.28 -3.08 -6.55
CA LEU A 390 16.93 -2.97 -6.00
C LEU A 390 16.71 -3.93 -4.82
N ALA A 391 17.22 -5.16 -4.88
CA ALA A 391 17.15 -6.13 -3.79
C ALA A 391 17.98 -5.70 -2.58
N SER A 392 19.13 -5.07 -2.81
CA SER A 392 19.96 -4.48 -1.74
C SER A 392 19.23 -3.33 -1.05
N GLU A 393 18.62 -2.43 -1.81
CA GLU A 393 17.81 -1.32 -1.27
C GLU A 393 16.60 -1.86 -0.49
N LEU A 394 15.88 -2.85 -1.02
CA LEU A 394 14.72 -3.45 -0.34
C LEU A 394 15.12 -4.07 1.02
N ARG A 395 16.33 -4.60 1.13
CA ARG A 395 16.85 -5.18 2.37
C ARG A 395 16.95 -4.13 3.48
N THR A 396 17.28 -2.87 3.14
CA THR A 396 17.33 -1.77 4.12
C THR A 396 15.93 -1.39 4.59
N GLN A 397 14.92 -1.49 3.72
CA GLN A 397 13.51 -1.24 4.10
C GLN A 397 12.97 -2.33 5.05
N ALA A 398 13.51 -3.53 5.01
CA ALA A 398 13.04 -4.67 5.81
C ALA A 398 13.46 -4.61 7.30
N MET A 399 14.25 -3.61 7.72
CA MET A 399 14.52 -3.37 9.13
C MET A 399 13.25 -2.81 9.79
N PRO A 400 12.69 -3.44 10.84
CA PRO A 400 11.44 -2.98 11.46
C PRO A 400 11.58 -1.57 12.04
N ALA A 401 10.58 -0.70 11.82
CA ALA A 401 10.51 0.62 12.45
C ALA A 401 9.72 0.56 13.78
N SER A 402 8.76 -0.36 13.89
CA SER A 402 7.89 -0.48 15.05
C SER A 402 8.55 -1.01 16.33
N VAL A 403 9.83 -1.39 16.26
CA VAL A 403 10.59 -1.87 17.44
C VAL A 403 11.34 -0.73 18.17
N GLU A 404 11.27 0.50 17.65
CA GLU A 404 11.86 1.69 18.24
C GLU A 404 10.75 2.62 18.77
N SER A 405 11.10 3.41 19.79
CA SER A 405 10.20 4.45 20.30
C SER A 405 11.02 5.68 20.70
N ILE A 406 10.60 6.85 20.22
CA ILE A 406 11.22 8.13 20.53
C ILE A 406 10.18 8.99 21.28
N PRO A 407 10.40 9.33 22.55
CA PRO A 407 9.47 10.15 23.32
C PRO A 407 9.25 11.55 22.72
N THR A 408 8.01 12.02 22.75
CA THR A 408 7.60 13.35 22.26
C THR A 408 6.72 14.08 23.26
N SER A 409 6.22 15.26 22.92
CA SER A 409 5.26 16.05 23.74
C SER A 409 5.67 16.24 25.21
N GLY A 410 6.98 16.52 25.45
CA GLY A 410 7.49 16.72 26.81
C GLY A 410 7.26 15.52 27.73
N LEU A 411 7.48 14.31 27.19
CA LEU A 411 7.31 13.02 27.87
C LEU A 411 5.84 12.66 28.19
N GLN A 412 4.86 13.38 27.67
CA GLN A 412 3.46 12.96 27.74
C GLN A 412 3.20 11.76 26.80
N GLU A 413 3.92 11.73 25.69
CA GLU A 413 3.94 10.65 24.67
C GLU A 413 5.28 9.92 24.80
N ASP A 414 5.44 9.11 25.84
CA ASP A 414 6.70 8.48 26.24
C ASP A 414 6.95 7.13 25.54
N TYR A 415 5.94 6.60 24.83
CA TYR A 415 6.04 5.42 23.97
C TYR A 415 5.25 5.62 22.67
N ASN A 416 5.96 5.72 21.56
CA ASN A 416 5.41 5.97 20.23
C ASN A 416 5.57 4.75 19.34
N SER A 417 4.59 4.51 18.46
CA SER A 417 4.54 3.31 17.61
C SER A 417 5.53 3.34 16.45
N MET A 418 5.99 4.51 16.02
CA MET A 418 6.77 4.73 14.81
C MET A 418 6.14 4.15 13.52
N ALA A 419 4.84 3.80 13.56
CA ALA A 419 4.13 3.08 12.52
C ALA A 419 3.99 3.86 11.20
N ALA A 420 4.06 5.18 11.22
CA ALA A 420 4.18 5.98 10.00
C ALA A 420 5.45 5.63 9.21
N GLY A 421 6.57 5.39 9.91
CA GLY A 421 7.79 4.87 9.31
C GLY A 421 7.61 3.49 8.68
N SER A 422 6.92 2.57 9.37
CA SER A 422 6.58 1.25 8.83
C SER A 422 5.72 1.35 7.56
N ALA A 423 4.75 2.27 7.53
CA ALA A 423 3.88 2.49 6.37
C ALA A 423 4.66 3.02 5.14
N LEU A 424 5.55 3.99 5.35
CA LEU A 424 6.41 4.53 4.29
C LEU A 424 7.38 3.47 3.76
N LYS A 425 7.94 2.63 4.63
CA LYS A 425 8.80 1.50 4.24
C LYS A 425 8.04 0.46 3.42
N ALA A 426 6.83 0.06 3.85
CA ALA A 426 6.00 -0.88 3.12
C ALA A 426 5.64 -0.35 1.71
N ARG A 427 5.29 0.93 1.61
CA ARG A 427 5.07 1.62 0.32
C ARG A 427 6.30 1.53 -0.59
N ARG A 428 7.49 1.85 -0.07
CA ARG A 428 8.76 1.77 -0.83
C ARG A 428 9.09 0.34 -1.23
N ALA A 429 8.89 -0.62 -0.32
CA ALA A 429 9.12 -2.05 -0.56
C ALA A 429 8.26 -2.60 -1.70
N VAL A 430 6.98 -2.23 -1.76
CA VAL A 430 6.09 -2.57 -2.89
C VAL A 430 6.66 -2.06 -4.21
N GLY A 431 7.12 -0.81 -4.27
CA GLY A 431 7.71 -0.22 -5.47
C GLY A 431 8.99 -0.92 -5.92
N LEU A 432 9.85 -1.31 -4.97
CA LEU A 432 11.11 -2.03 -5.24
C LEU A 432 10.83 -3.47 -5.71
N ALA A 433 9.96 -4.20 -5.01
CA ALA A 433 9.57 -5.57 -5.38
C ALA A 433 8.93 -5.62 -6.77
N ARG A 434 8.07 -4.66 -7.11
CA ARG A 434 7.44 -4.54 -8.43
C ARG A 434 8.46 -4.40 -9.55
N ARG A 435 9.50 -3.59 -9.36
CA ARG A 435 10.58 -3.41 -10.34
C ARG A 435 11.38 -4.69 -10.54
N ILE A 436 11.70 -5.43 -9.48
CA ILE A 436 12.40 -6.71 -9.57
C ILE A 436 11.55 -7.73 -10.35
N ILE A 437 10.26 -7.85 -10.04
CA ILE A 437 9.33 -8.75 -10.75
C ILE A 437 9.19 -8.34 -12.23
N ALA A 438 9.17 -7.04 -12.54
CA ALA A 438 9.12 -6.55 -13.91
C ALA A 438 10.39 -6.91 -14.71
N ILE A 439 11.56 -6.82 -14.07
CA ILE A 439 12.82 -7.31 -14.68
C ILE A 439 12.74 -8.81 -14.94
N GLU A 440 12.30 -9.60 -13.97
CA GLU A 440 12.13 -11.04 -14.14
C GLU A 440 11.17 -11.38 -15.29
N LEU A 441 10.03 -10.69 -15.37
CA LEU A 441 9.05 -10.85 -16.45
C LEU A 441 9.67 -10.65 -17.83
N LEU A 442 10.44 -9.58 -18.00
CA LEU A 442 11.10 -9.25 -19.25
C LEU A 442 12.13 -10.31 -19.65
N LEU A 443 13.00 -10.69 -18.70
CA LEU A 443 14.06 -11.65 -18.94
C LEU A 443 13.53 -13.06 -19.18
N ALA A 444 12.51 -13.48 -18.42
CA ALA A 444 11.88 -14.78 -18.61
C ALA A 444 11.16 -14.88 -19.97
N ALA A 445 10.54 -13.79 -20.44
CA ALA A 445 9.96 -13.74 -21.78
C ALA A 445 11.03 -13.92 -22.88
N GLN A 446 12.18 -13.25 -22.74
CA GLN A 446 13.31 -13.41 -23.66
C GLN A 446 13.90 -14.82 -23.61
N ALA A 447 14.04 -15.38 -22.42
CA ALA A 447 14.58 -16.73 -22.25
C ALA A 447 13.67 -17.80 -22.88
N LEU A 448 12.34 -17.63 -22.77
CA LEU A 448 11.36 -18.51 -23.40
C LEU A 448 11.40 -18.43 -24.94
N ASP A 449 11.77 -17.29 -25.53
CA ASP A 449 11.93 -17.20 -27.00
C ASP A 449 13.05 -18.10 -27.50
N PHE A 450 14.13 -18.30 -26.74
CA PHE A 450 15.20 -19.22 -27.05
C PHE A 450 14.82 -20.71 -26.91
N ARG A 451 13.69 -21.01 -26.28
CA ARG A 451 13.19 -22.40 -26.19
C ARG A 451 12.33 -22.83 -27.37
N ALA A 452 12.06 -21.93 -28.34
CA ALA A 452 11.36 -22.31 -29.56
C ALA A 452 12.09 -23.47 -30.27
N PRO A 453 11.35 -24.45 -30.84
CA PRO A 453 9.90 -24.48 -31.08
C PRO A 453 9.06 -25.03 -29.91
N LEU A 454 9.64 -25.30 -28.73
CA LEU A 454 8.92 -25.84 -27.60
C LEU A 454 7.91 -24.79 -27.06
N ALA A 455 6.67 -25.21 -26.90
CA ALA A 455 5.64 -24.33 -26.35
C ALA A 455 5.71 -24.32 -24.82
N PRO A 456 5.71 -23.14 -24.14
CA PRO A 456 5.55 -23.08 -22.71
C PRO A 456 4.11 -23.42 -22.30
N GLY A 457 3.88 -23.63 -21.01
CA GLY A 457 2.56 -23.89 -20.44
C GLY A 457 1.59 -22.75 -20.69
N GLN A 458 0.29 -23.02 -20.60
CA GLN A 458 -0.79 -22.10 -20.97
C GLN A 458 -0.65 -20.70 -20.32
N GLY A 459 -0.38 -20.65 -19.02
CA GLY A 459 -0.22 -19.38 -18.31
C GLY A 459 1.07 -18.64 -18.69
N SER A 460 2.19 -19.35 -18.78
CA SER A 460 3.47 -18.78 -19.23
C SER A 460 3.40 -18.28 -20.67
N ALA A 461 2.72 -19.00 -21.56
CA ALA A 461 2.48 -18.59 -22.94
C ALA A 461 1.66 -17.28 -23.01
N ALA A 462 0.59 -17.18 -22.22
CA ALA A 462 -0.24 -15.99 -22.15
C ALA A 462 0.54 -14.77 -21.63
N ALA A 463 1.36 -14.95 -20.58
CA ALA A 463 2.23 -13.90 -20.04
C ALA A 463 3.28 -13.45 -21.07
N ARG A 464 3.99 -14.39 -21.69
CA ARG A 464 4.95 -14.10 -22.77
C ARG A 464 4.29 -13.33 -23.91
N ALA A 465 3.12 -13.75 -24.35
CA ALA A 465 2.36 -13.06 -25.41
C ALA A 465 1.98 -11.63 -25.00
N ALA A 466 1.60 -11.41 -23.72
CA ALA A 466 1.31 -10.08 -23.20
C ALA A 466 2.54 -9.17 -23.25
N VAL A 467 3.72 -9.68 -22.84
CA VAL A 467 4.98 -8.95 -22.96
C VAL A 467 5.30 -8.63 -24.42
N ARG A 468 5.20 -9.61 -25.32
CA ARG A 468 5.61 -9.47 -26.74
C ARG A 468 4.68 -8.57 -27.56
N ARG A 469 3.47 -8.28 -27.09
CA ARG A 469 2.63 -7.23 -27.70
C ARG A 469 3.19 -5.82 -27.49
N ARG A 470 4.02 -5.61 -26.48
CA ARG A 470 4.55 -4.30 -26.10
C ARG A 470 6.05 -4.18 -26.31
N ILE A 471 6.80 -5.25 -26.05
CA ILE A 471 8.25 -5.28 -26.04
C ILE A 471 8.72 -6.39 -27.00
N PRO A 472 9.35 -6.04 -28.13
CA PRO A 472 9.88 -7.05 -29.06
C PRO A 472 11.07 -7.80 -28.45
N PRO A 473 11.42 -8.99 -28.97
CA PRO A 473 12.66 -9.68 -28.58
C PRO A 473 13.90 -8.79 -28.72
N LEU A 474 14.92 -9.07 -27.91
CA LEU A 474 16.20 -8.37 -27.96
C LEU A 474 17.15 -9.15 -28.87
N ASP A 475 17.19 -8.78 -30.14
CA ASP A 475 18.15 -9.35 -31.10
C ASP A 475 19.49 -8.61 -31.09
N ARG A 476 19.44 -7.30 -30.78
CA ARG A 476 20.58 -6.39 -30.68
C ARG A 476 20.39 -5.45 -29.52
N ASP A 477 21.49 -5.01 -28.90
CA ASP A 477 21.42 -4.02 -27.84
C ASP A 477 20.69 -2.76 -28.31
N ARG A 478 19.81 -2.26 -27.48
CA ARG A 478 19.05 -1.01 -27.66
C ARG A 478 18.91 -0.28 -26.32
N TYR A 479 18.32 0.89 -26.30
CA TYR A 479 18.10 1.63 -25.05
C TYR A 479 17.19 0.84 -24.10
N LEU A 480 17.82 0.09 -23.18
CA LEU A 480 17.18 -0.91 -22.32
C LEU A 480 16.16 -0.28 -21.35
N LYS A 481 16.38 0.97 -20.92
CA LYS A 481 15.47 1.65 -19.97
C LYS A 481 14.02 1.70 -20.49
N ALA A 482 13.83 1.85 -21.78
CA ALA A 482 12.49 1.85 -22.40
C ALA A 482 11.79 0.49 -22.24
N ASP A 483 12.52 -0.63 -22.39
CA ASP A 483 11.97 -1.97 -22.19
C ASP A 483 11.64 -2.24 -20.72
N LEU A 484 12.50 -1.77 -19.80
CA LEU A 484 12.28 -1.91 -18.37
C LEU A 484 11.06 -1.11 -17.90
N ASP A 485 10.89 0.12 -18.39
CA ASP A 485 9.71 0.94 -18.09
C ASP A 485 8.43 0.30 -18.65
N ALA A 486 8.47 -0.19 -19.88
CA ALA A 486 7.33 -0.87 -20.47
C ALA A 486 6.96 -2.17 -19.71
N ALA A 487 7.95 -2.93 -19.21
CA ALA A 487 7.70 -4.09 -18.36
C ALA A 487 7.09 -3.70 -17.01
N LEU A 488 7.54 -2.60 -16.42
CA LEU A 488 6.97 -2.06 -15.20
C LEU A 488 5.51 -1.63 -15.41
N GLU A 489 5.21 -0.90 -16.49
CA GLU A 489 3.85 -0.50 -16.86
C GLU A 489 2.92 -1.71 -17.07
N LEU A 490 3.41 -2.79 -17.68
CA LEU A 490 2.66 -4.04 -17.84
C LEU A 490 2.29 -4.68 -16.48
N CYS A 491 3.20 -4.64 -15.51
CA CYS A 491 2.94 -5.11 -14.15
C CYS A 491 1.93 -4.19 -13.42
N GLU A 492 2.06 -2.88 -13.54
CA GLU A 492 1.20 -1.89 -12.90
C GLU A 492 -0.21 -1.88 -13.48
N GLY A 493 -0.33 -1.91 -14.79
CA GLY A 493 -1.62 -1.87 -15.50
C GLY A 493 -2.44 -3.16 -15.40
N GLY A 494 -1.87 -4.25 -14.87
CA GLY A 494 -2.58 -5.53 -14.71
C GLY A 494 -2.78 -6.33 -16.00
N ALA A 495 -2.25 -5.88 -17.13
CA ALA A 495 -2.45 -6.51 -18.43
C ALA A 495 -1.90 -7.95 -18.49
N VAL A 496 -0.80 -8.22 -17.78
CA VAL A 496 -0.21 -9.57 -17.69
C VAL A 496 -1.11 -10.51 -16.92
N LEU A 497 -1.54 -10.10 -15.70
CA LEU A 497 -2.45 -10.93 -14.88
C LEU A 497 -3.77 -11.19 -15.61
N ALA A 498 -4.37 -10.17 -16.21
CA ALA A 498 -5.62 -10.33 -16.96
C ALA A 498 -5.47 -11.34 -18.12
N ALA A 499 -4.38 -11.30 -18.87
CA ALA A 499 -4.12 -12.24 -19.94
C ALA A 499 -3.91 -13.67 -19.42
N VAL A 500 -3.19 -13.82 -18.32
CA VAL A 500 -2.93 -15.11 -17.68
C VAL A 500 -4.22 -15.70 -17.09
N GLU A 501 -4.96 -14.90 -16.32
CA GLU A 501 -6.20 -15.35 -15.67
C GLU A 501 -7.30 -15.69 -16.69
N ALA A 502 -7.30 -15.06 -17.87
CA ALA A 502 -8.15 -15.44 -18.98
C ALA A 502 -7.80 -16.82 -19.56
N ALA A 503 -6.53 -17.23 -19.48
CA ALA A 503 -6.07 -18.51 -20.01
C ALA A 503 -6.20 -19.67 -19.01
N VAL A 504 -5.94 -19.42 -17.71
CA VAL A 504 -5.84 -20.50 -16.70
C VAL A 504 -6.81 -20.35 -15.53
N GLY A 505 -7.72 -19.37 -15.58
CA GLY A 505 -8.61 -19.01 -14.47
C GLY A 505 -7.94 -18.12 -13.43
N ALA A 506 -8.73 -17.57 -12.52
CA ALA A 506 -8.27 -16.64 -11.48
C ALA A 506 -7.15 -17.26 -10.62
N LEU A 507 -6.05 -16.55 -10.43
CA LEU A 507 -4.95 -16.93 -9.55
C LEU A 507 -5.29 -16.57 -8.08
N GLU A 508 -4.82 -17.45 -7.15
CA GLU A 508 -4.98 -17.23 -5.70
C GLU A 508 -3.93 -16.26 -5.14
#